data_f73534f651c52f6ef4d0ec25b1d27b78
#
_entry.id   f73534f651c52f6ef4d0ec25b1d27b78
#
_cell.length_a   1.000
_cell.length_b   1.000
_cell.length_c   1.000
_cell.angle_alpha   90.00
_cell.angle_beta   90.00
_cell.angle_gamma   90.00
#
_symmetry.space_group_name_H-M   'P 1'
#
loop_
_entity.id
_entity.type
_entity.pdbx_description
1 polymer ?
#
loop_
_entity_poly.entity_id
_entity_poly.type
_entity_poly.pdbx_seq_one_letter_code
_entity_poly.pdbx_strand_id
1 'polypeptide(L)'
;MDVTVAPDPQAAAEEAAAWIARHLRNAVSRRGAAAVAFSGGSTPALMLAALALLRVPWAATTIFQVDERVAPEGDPDRNALLLDVLRPHRPSIHLMPVTSRDLGSAARRYAALLPDRLDIVHLGLGDDGHTASWPPGDPVIDAPGVVALSGEYKGRVRMTLTVHGVNAARHRLVLATGSAKAPIIERWMLHDPVLPVQRVGRTNTAVMLDADAAARLPYPAG
;
A
#
# COMPACT_ATOMS: atom_id res chain seq x y z
N MET A 1 -8.25 14.77 0.03
CA MET A 1 -7.07 14.09 0.58
C MET A 1 -6.83 14.67 1.95
N ASP A 2 -6.84 13.81 2.97
CA ASP A 2 -6.74 14.23 4.37
C ASP A 2 -5.33 13.88 4.86
N VAL A 3 -4.58 14.88 5.33
CA VAL A 3 -3.21 14.70 5.82
C VAL A 3 -3.21 14.75 7.35
N THR A 4 -2.64 13.74 7.97
CA THR A 4 -2.42 13.65 9.43
C THR A 4 -0.93 13.55 9.69
N VAL A 5 -0.44 14.32 10.65
CA VAL A 5 0.98 14.33 11.06
C VAL A 5 1.07 13.86 12.50
N ALA A 6 1.73 12.73 12.71
CA ALA A 6 2.03 12.17 14.02
C ALA A 6 3.44 12.62 14.51
N PRO A 7 3.72 12.54 15.81
CA PRO A 7 5.01 13.00 16.34
C PRO A 7 6.22 12.19 15.86
N ASP A 8 6.04 10.90 15.62
CA ASP A 8 7.10 9.96 15.27
C ASP A 8 6.60 8.80 14.39
N PRO A 9 7.50 7.96 13.83
CA PRO A 9 7.12 6.85 12.96
C PRO A 9 6.21 5.81 13.63
N GLN A 10 6.37 5.57 14.93
CA GLN A 10 5.57 4.60 15.66
C GLN A 10 4.13 5.09 15.80
N ALA A 11 3.94 6.34 16.20
CA ALA A 11 2.63 6.97 16.31
C ALA A 11 1.92 7.03 14.95
N ALA A 12 2.64 7.38 13.87
CA ALA A 12 2.09 7.37 12.51
C ALA A 12 1.60 5.97 12.09
N ALA A 13 2.36 4.93 12.42
CA ALA A 13 2.01 3.55 12.14
C ALA A 13 0.79 3.09 12.96
N GLU A 14 0.69 3.47 14.23
CA GLU A 14 -0.45 3.16 15.10
C GLU A 14 -1.73 3.87 14.64
N GLU A 15 -1.65 5.14 14.25
CA GLU A 15 -2.78 5.87 13.67
C GLU A 15 -3.25 5.24 12.35
N ALA A 16 -2.30 4.85 11.49
CA ALA A 16 -2.60 4.14 10.25
C ALA A 16 -3.31 2.81 10.52
N ALA A 17 -2.82 2.03 11.48
CA ALA A 17 -3.44 0.78 11.90
C ALA A 17 -4.85 0.98 12.46
N ALA A 18 -5.05 1.99 13.30
CA ALA A 18 -6.35 2.34 13.86
C ALA A 18 -7.35 2.76 12.77
N TRP A 19 -6.89 3.56 11.80
CA TRP A 19 -7.68 3.96 10.64
C TRP A 19 -8.10 2.75 9.80
N ILE A 20 -7.17 1.84 9.47
CA ILE A 20 -7.45 0.60 8.74
C ILE A 20 -8.46 -0.25 9.50
N ALA A 21 -8.22 -0.52 10.80
CA ALA A 21 -9.11 -1.33 11.63
C ALA A 21 -10.53 -0.76 11.66
N ARG A 22 -10.69 0.56 11.76
CA ARG A 22 -12.00 1.23 11.71
C ARG A 22 -12.70 1.02 10.37
N HIS A 23 -11.99 1.18 9.25
CA HIS A 23 -12.56 1.01 7.92
C HIS A 23 -12.92 -0.44 7.61
N LEU A 24 -12.13 -1.41 8.05
CA LEU A 24 -12.44 -2.84 7.93
C LEU A 24 -13.70 -3.21 8.73
N ARG A 25 -13.82 -2.74 9.99
CA ARG A 25 -15.05 -2.94 10.78
C ARG A 25 -16.28 -2.36 10.09
N ASN A 26 -16.16 -1.14 9.56
CA ASN A 26 -17.25 -0.48 8.84
C ASN A 26 -17.63 -1.24 7.55
N ALA A 27 -16.63 -1.75 6.82
CA ALA A 27 -16.86 -2.56 5.63
C ALA A 27 -17.63 -3.84 5.96
N VAL A 28 -17.18 -4.61 6.95
CA VAL A 28 -17.84 -5.84 7.38
C VAL A 28 -19.23 -5.55 7.92
N SER A 29 -19.42 -4.52 8.75
CA SER A 29 -20.73 -4.13 9.27
C SER A 29 -21.74 -3.81 8.17
N ARG A 30 -21.30 -3.20 7.06
CA ARG A 30 -22.17 -2.77 5.96
C ARG A 30 -22.39 -3.83 4.88
N ARG A 31 -21.41 -4.72 4.65
CA ARG A 31 -21.38 -5.64 3.50
C ARG A 31 -21.11 -7.09 3.86
N GLY A 32 -20.89 -7.40 5.15
CA GLY A 32 -20.58 -8.75 5.62
C GLY A 32 -19.13 -9.20 5.39
N ALA A 33 -18.36 -8.47 4.58
CA ALA A 33 -16.95 -8.78 4.26
C ALA A 33 -16.14 -7.52 4.00
N ALA A 34 -14.81 -7.65 4.10
CA ALA A 34 -13.86 -6.61 3.75
C ALA A 34 -12.69 -7.16 2.94
N ALA A 35 -12.11 -6.34 2.07
CA ALA A 35 -10.92 -6.64 1.29
C ALA A 35 -9.90 -5.50 1.37
N VAL A 36 -8.66 -5.83 1.74
CA VAL A 36 -7.59 -4.85 1.87
C VAL A 36 -6.32 -5.32 1.18
N ALA A 37 -5.60 -4.40 0.53
CA ALA A 37 -4.29 -4.69 -0.04
C ALA A 37 -3.20 -3.88 0.68
N PHE A 38 -2.07 -4.54 0.99
CA PHE A 38 -0.94 -3.96 1.70
C PHE A 38 0.31 -3.90 0.82
N SER A 39 1.01 -2.76 0.85
CA SER A 39 2.40 -2.62 0.37
C SER A 39 3.39 -3.07 1.45
N GLY A 40 4.61 -3.39 1.02
CA GLY A 40 5.73 -3.70 1.89
C GLY A 40 6.55 -2.49 2.32
N GLY A 41 7.57 -2.73 3.15
CA GLY A 41 8.52 -1.75 3.64
C GLY A 41 8.64 -1.73 5.17
N SER A 42 9.59 -0.94 5.70
CA SER A 42 9.85 -0.85 7.14
C SER A 42 8.70 -0.18 7.91
N THR A 43 8.20 0.96 7.44
CA THR A 43 7.06 1.64 8.07
C THR A 43 5.77 0.79 8.02
N PRO A 44 5.41 0.14 6.88
CA PRO A 44 4.35 -0.85 6.85
C PRO A 44 4.49 -2.00 7.84
N ALA A 45 5.71 -2.45 8.16
CA ALA A 45 5.94 -3.48 9.17
C ALA A 45 5.47 -3.04 10.57
N LEU A 46 5.77 -1.79 10.97
CA LEU A 46 5.29 -1.21 12.24
C LEU A 46 3.76 -1.13 12.27
N MET A 47 3.15 -0.67 11.17
CA MET A 47 1.71 -0.56 11.03
C MET A 47 1.02 -1.93 11.12
N LEU A 48 1.55 -2.96 10.45
CA LEU A 48 0.97 -4.32 10.48
C LEU A 48 1.09 -4.94 11.88
N ALA A 49 2.21 -4.70 12.58
CA ALA A 49 2.39 -5.12 13.97
C ALA A 49 1.35 -4.45 14.89
N ALA A 50 1.15 -3.14 14.75
CA ALA A 50 0.12 -2.41 15.50
C ALA A 50 -1.30 -2.91 15.14
N LEU A 51 -1.58 -3.15 13.86
CA LEU A 51 -2.87 -3.64 13.39
C LEU A 51 -3.21 -5.02 13.96
N ALA A 52 -2.22 -5.90 14.12
CA ALA A 52 -2.39 -7.23 14.73
C ALA A 52 -2.88 -7.16 16.18
N LEU A 53 -2.63 -6.07 16.90
CA LEU A 53 -3.08 -5.87 18.28
C LEU A 53 -4.50 -5.30 18.38
N LEU A 54 -5.07 -4.87 17.27
CA LEU A 54 -6.38 -4.22 17.24
C LEU A 54 -7.52 -5.23 16.98
N ARG A 55 -8.72 -4.85 17.40
CA ARG A 55 -9.93 -5.61 17.06
C ARG A 55 -10.31 -5.40 15.59
N VAL A 56 -10.02 -6.39 14.77
CA VAL A 56 -10.37 -6.45 13.33
C VAL A 56 -11.22 -7.71 13.11
N PRO A 57 -12.25 -7.66 12.27
CA PRO A 57 -13.08 -8.84 11.94
C PRO A 57 -12.34 -9.75 10.93
N TRP A 58 -11.25 -10.36 11.37
CA TRP A 58 -10.30 -11.09 10.53
C TRP A 58 -10.95 -12.22 9.73
N ALA A 59 -11.88 -12.96 10.32
CA ALA A 59 -12.59 -14.05 9.65
C ALA A 59 -13.43 -13.59 8.44
N ALA A 60 -13.80 -12.30 8.39
CA ALA A 60 -14.55 -11.68 7.30
C ALA A 60 -13.66 -10.74 6.46
N THR A 61 -12.32 -10.79 6.65
CA THR A 61 -11.36 -9.92 5.97
C THR A 61 -10.47 -10.73 5.06
N THR A 62 -10.42 -10.34 3.78
CA THR A 62 -9.47 -10.88 2.80
C THR A 62 -8.33 -9.90 2.58
N ILE A 63 -7.10 -10.38 2.67
CA ILE A 63 -5.87 -9.62 2.50
C ILE A 63 -5.24 -9.94 1.15
N PHE A 64 -4.81 -8.90 0.45
CA PHE A 64 -4.09 -8.93 -0.80
C PHE A 64 -2.75 -8.18 -0.67
N GLN A 65 -1.85 -8.38 -1.61
CA GLN A 65 -0.65 -7.56 -1.77
C GLN A 65 -0.89 -6.47 -2.81
N VAL A 66 -0.35 -5.27 -2.56
CA VAL A 66 -0.31 -4.19 -3.56
C VAL A 66 0.75 -4.48 -4.61
N ASP A 67 1.90 -4.97 -4.14
CA ASP A 67 3.03 -5.31 -4.98
C ASP A 67 3.89 -6.40 -4.34
N GLU A 68 4.67 -7.09 -5.16
CA GLU A 68 5.61 -8.10 -4.69
C GLU A 68 6.82 -8.21 -5.62
N ARG A 69 7.98 -8.49 -5.05
CA ARG A 69 9.21 -8.72 -5.79
C ARG A 69 9.24 -10.13 -6.37
N VAL A 70 9.62 -10.25 -7.64
CA VAL A 70 9.87 -11.54 -8.26
C VAL A 70 11.17 -12.12 -7.67
N ALA A 71 11.00 -12.99 -6.69
CA ALA A 71 12.06 -13.62 -5.92
C ALA A 71 11.60 -14.99 -5.42
N PRO A 72 12.52 -15.89 -5.06
CA PRO A 72 12.20 -17.20 -4.50
C PRO A 72 11.33 -17.10 -3.24
N GLU A 73 10.66 -18.19 -2.89
CA GLU A 73 9.95 -18.29 -1.63
C GLU A 73 10.94 -18.17 -0.46
N GLY A 74 10.57 -17.37 0.58
CA GLY A 74 11.43 -17.11 1.73
C GLY A 74 12.54 -16.08 1.51
N ASP A 75 12.68 -15.52 0.30
CA ASP A 75 13.63 -14.43 0.05
C ASP A 75 13.29 -13.23 0.95
N PRO A 76 14.28 -12.67 1.70
CA PRO A 76 14.03 -11.57 2.65
C PRO A 76 13.48 -10.30 2.00
N ASP A 77 13.68 -10.13 0.69
CA ASP A 77 13.11 -9.00 -0.05
C ASP A 77 11.59 -9.13 -0.29
N ARG A 78 10.98 -10.31 -0.02
CA ARG A 78 9.57 -10.54 -0.27
C ARG A 78 8.67 -9.78 0.71
N ASN A 79 7.72 -9.01 0.17
CA ASN A 79 6.68 -8.34 0.97
C ASN A 79 5.76 -9.34 1.68
N ALA A 80 5.64 -10.56 1.16
CA ALA A 80 4.84 -11.62 1.74
C ALA A 80 5.18 -11.90 3.21
N LEU A 81 6.47 -11.81 3.58
CA LEU A 81 6.94 -12.06 4.95
C LEU A 81 6.35 -11.09 5.97
N LEU A 82 6.03 -9.87 5.55
CA LEU A 82 5.43 -8.87 6.45
C LEU A 82 4.00 -9.23 6.87
N LEU A 83 3.30 -10.03 6.06
CA LEU A 83 1.94 -10.46 6.36
C LEU A 83 1.87 -11.60 7.38
N ASP A 84 3.00 -12.23 7.70
CA ASP A 84 3.05 -13.35 8.63
C ASP A 84 2.59 -12.95 10.05
N VAL A 85 2.80 -11.69 10.45
CA VAL A 85 2.31 -11.15 11.73
C VAL A 85 0.77 -11.22 11.86
N LEU A 86 0.05 -11.25 10.75
CA LEU A 86 -1.41 -11.33 10.72
C LEU A 86 -1.95 -12.77 10.66
N ARG A 87 -1.12 -13.77 10.32
CA ARG A 87 -1.55 -15.18 10.18
C ARG A 87 -2.19 -15.78 11.43
N PRO A 88 -1.72 -15.47 12.67
CA PRO A 88 -2.38 -15.98 13.88
C PRO A 88 -3.86 -15.63 13.99
N HIS A 89 -4.29 -14.54 13.37
CA HIS A 89 -5.68 -14.08 13.34
C HIS A 89 -6.54 -14.77 12.28
N ARG A 90 -5.93 -15.61 11.42
CA ARG A 90 -6.58 -16.43 10.37
C ARG A 90 -7.42 -15.65 9.36
N PRO A 91 -6.96 -14.49 8.83
CA PRO A 91 -7.61 -13.91 7.66
C PRO A 91 -7.41 -14.78 6.43
N SER A 92 -8.23 -14.58 5.39
CA SER A 92 -7.89 -15.08 4.06
C SER A 92 -6.76 -14.23 3.49
N ILE A 93 -5.63 -14.82 3.06
CA ILE A 93 -4.49 -14.09 2.49
C ILE A 93 -4.21 -14.63 1.09
N HIS A 94 -4.24 -13.74 0.09
CA HIS A 94 -3.85 -14.02 -1.28
C HIS A 94 -2.51 -13.35 -1.60
N LEU A 95 -1.47 -14.15 -1.79
CA LEU A 95 -0.15 -13.68 -2.16
C LEU A 95 -0.02 -13.61 -3.69
N MET A 96 0.73 -12.63 -4.19
CA MET A 96 1.10 -12.55 -5.60
C MET A 96 1.98 -13.73 -6.00
N PRO A 97 1.60 -14.50 -7.05
CA PRO A 97 2.28 -15.75 -7.40
C PRO A 97 3.54 -15.49 -8.23
N VAL A 98 4.50 -14.77 -7.66
CA VAL A 98 5.72 -14.28 -8.33
C VAL A 98 6.80 -15.38 -8.53
N THR A 99 6.61 -16.57 -8.00
CA THR A 99 7.47 -17.75 -8.25
C THR A 99 7.02 -18.54 -9.47
N SER A 100 5.93 -18.13 -10.13
CA SER A 100 5.42 -18.79 -11.33
C SER A 100 6.38 -18.63 -12.52
N ARG A 101 6.53 -19.68 -13.35
CA ARG A 101 7.32 -19.61 -14.59
C ARG A 101 6.74 -18.63 -15.61
N ASP A 102 5.42 -18.52 -15.68
CA ASP A 102 4.70 -17.55 -16.52
C ASP A 102 4.09 -16.48 -15.60
N LEU A 103 4.82 -15.39 -15.44
CA LEU A 103 4.41 -14.25 -14.62
C LEU A 103 3.21 -13.50 -15.20
N GLY A 104 3.07 -13.46 -16.53
CA GLY A 104 1.93 -12.83 -17.17
C GLY A 104 0.62 -13.55 -16.86
N SER A 105 0.60 -14.87 -16.98
CA SER A 105 -0.56 -15.67 -16.57
C SER A 105 -0.78 -15.62 -15.06
N ALA A 106 0.29 -15.57 -14.27
CA ALA A 106 0.21 -15.41 -12.82
C ALA A 106 -0.46 -14.09 -12.42
N ALA A 107 -0.09 -12.98 -13.07
CA ALA A 107 -0.71 -11.67 -12.86
C ALA A 107 -2.21 -11.68 -13.20
N ARG A 108 -2.59 -12.31 -14.32
CA ARG A 108 -4.03 -12.47 -14.68
C ARG A 108 -4.80 -13.32 -13.66
N ARG A 109 -4.22 -14.42 -13.16
CA ARG A 109 -4.85 -15.24 -12.11
C ARG A 109 -5.02 -14.46 -10.82
N TYR A 110 -4.01 -13.68 -10.42
CA TYR A 110 -4.11 -12.84 -9.23
C TYR A 110 -5.17 -11.74 -9.40
N ALA A 111 -5.23 -11.10 -10.57
CA ALA A 111 -6.26 -10.12 -10.91
C ALA A 111 -7.68 -10.69 -10.78
N ALA A 112 -7.88 -11.95 -11.17
CA ALA A 112 -9.18 -12.63 -11.07
C ALA A 112 -9.61 -12.96 -9.63
N LEU A 113 -8.70 -12.92 -8.65
CA LEU A 113 -9.01 -13.09 -7.23
C LEU A 113 -9.45 -11.78 -6.55
N LEU A 114 -9.09 -10.65 -7.15
CA LEU A 114 -9.45 -9.34 -6.59
C LEU A 114 -10.96 -9.10 -6.71
N PRO A 115 -11.61 -8.52 -5.69
CA PRO A 115 -12.98 -8.05 -5.83
C PRO A 115 -13.04 -6.88 -6.81
N ASP A 116 -14.22 -6.55 -7.33
CA ASP A 116 -14.42 -5.38 -8.21
C ASP A 116 -13.86 -4.10 -7.58
N ARG A 117 -13.93 -3.99 -6.26
CA ARG A 117 -13.38 -2.87 -5.50
C ARG A 117 -12.82 -3.34 -4.16
N LEU A 118 -11.54 -3.10 -3.93
CA LEU A 118 -10.95 -3.20 -2.59
C LEU A 118 -11.55 -2.14 -1.66
N ASP A 119 -11.71 -2.47 -0.39
CA ASP A 119 -12.15 -1.50 0.61
C ASP A 119 -11.03 -0.52 0.94
N ILE A 120 -9.80 -1.03 1.05
CA ILE A 120 -8.62 -0.25 1.37
C ILE A 120 -7.45 -0.71 0.49
N VAL A 121 -6.70 0.25 -0.03
CA VAL A 121 -5.34 0.03 -0.53
C VAL A 121 -4.39 0.87 0.31
N HIS A 122 -3.47 0.20 1.00
CA HIS A 122 -2.38 0.83 1.73
C HIS A 122 -1.13 0.92 0.86
N LEU A 123 -0.54 2.09 0.79
CA LEU A 123 0.60 2.45 -0.03
C LEU A 123 1.74 3.00 0.83
N GLY A 124 2.97 2.59 0.54
CA GLY A 124 4.17 3.31 0.95
C GLY A 124 4.54 4.42 -0.04
N LEU A 125 5.55 5.22 0.30
CA LEU A 125 6.13 6.24 -0.56
C LEU A 125 7.65 6.10 -0.60
N GLY A 126 8.20 5.94 -1.80
CA GLY A 126 9.65 5.97 -2.02
C GLY A 126 10.24 7.37 -1.97
N ASP A 127 11.54 7.47 -1.75
CA ASP A 127 12.33 8.71 -1.76
C ASP A 127 12.51 9.30 -3.17
N ASP A 128 12.17 8.54 -4.21
CA ASP A 128 12.09 8.96 -5.61
C ASP A 128 10.63 9.21 -6.08
N GLY A 129 9.67 9.11 -5.18
CA GLY A 129 8.25 9.32 -5.45
C GLY A 129 7.50 8.10 -5.98
N HIS A 130 8.14 6.91 -6.06
CA HIS A 130 7.41 5.69 -6.38
C HIS A 130 6.43 5.32 -5.26
N THR A 131 5.34 4.70 -5.65
CA THR A 131 4.41 4.01 -4.75
C THR A 131 3.98 2.71 -5.40
N ALA A 132 3.51 1.72 -4.64
CA ALA A 132 3.37 0.36 -5.15
C ALA A 132 4.68 -0.08 -5.82
N SER A 133 4.62 -0.70 -7.00
CA SER A 133 5.81 -0.88 -7.84
C SER A 133 5.67 -0.11 -9.16
N TRP A 134 5.53 1.22 -9.04
CA TRP A 134 5.53 2.17 -10.15
C TRP A 134 6.81 3.03 -10.10
N PRO A 135 7.97 2.52 -10.60
CA PRO A 135 9.19 3.31 -10.62
C PRO A 135 9.06 4.53 -11.53
N PRO A 136 9.79 5.63 -11.27
CA PRO A 136 9.81 6.76 -12.16
C PRO A 136 10.23 6.37 -13.59
N GLY A 137 9.41 6.77 -14.57
CA GLY A 137 9.66 6.48 -15.99
C GLY A 137 9.34 5.06 -16.45
N ASP A 138 8.88 4.17 -15.57
CA ASP A 138 8.49 2.82 -15.95
C ASP A 138 7.11 2.84 -16.64
N PRO A 139 6.95 2.16 -17.81
CA PRO A 139 5.67 2.10 -18.51
C PRO A 139 4.54 1.41 -17.76
N VAL A 140 4.82 0.71 -16.66
CA VAL A 140 3.82 0.11 -15.77
C VAL A 140 2.81 1.13 -15.24
N ILE A 141 3.21 2.42 -15.19
CA ILE A 141 2.35 3.52 -14.74
C ILE A 141 1.08 3.68 -15.62
N ASP A 142 1.16 3.28 -16.89
CA ASP A 142 0.05 3.33 -17.84
C ASP A 142 -0.44 1.93 -18.25
N ALA A 143 -0.01 0.89 -17.52
CA ALA A 143 -0.41 -0.48 -17.80
C ALA A 143 -1.93 -0.67 -17.69
N PRO A 144 -2.55 -1.37 -18.65
CA PRO A 144 -3.98 -1.68 -18.59
C PRO A 144 -4.30 -2.75 -17.54
N GLY A 145 -5.61 -2.86 -17.19
CA GLY A 145 -6.10 -3.85 -16.24
C GLY A 145 -5.82 -3.45 -14.78
N VAL A 146 -5.88 -4.42 -13.86
CA VAL A 146 -5.76 -4.17 -12.41
C VAL A 146 -4.44 -4.66 -11.80
N VAL A 147 -3.72 -5.56 -12.49
CA VAL A 147 -2.41 -6.10 -12.08
C VAL A 147 -1.48 -6.13 -13.29
N ALA A 148 -0.23 -5.71 -13.10
CA ALA A 148 0.80 -5.71 -14.14
C ALA A 148 2.17 -6.13 -13.59
N LEU A 149 3.13 -6.29 -14.49
CA LEU A 149 4.55 -6.47 -14.16
C LEU A 149 5.27 -5.16 -14.46
N SER A 150 6.09 -4.68 -13.53
CA SER A 150 7.02 -3.57 -13.79
C SER A 150 8.25 -4.07 -14.54
N GLY A 151 9.03 -3.15 -15.08
CA GLY A 151 10.41 -3.40 -15.44
C GLY A 151 11.28 -3.73 -14.22
N GLU A 152 12.56 -3.95 -14.44
CA GLU A 152 13.51 -4.14 -13.36
C GLU A 152 13.73 -2.82 -12.60
N TYR A 153 13.53 -2.88 -11.28
CA TYR A 153 13.76 -1.76 -10.39
C TYR A 153 14.46 -2.25 -9.12
N LYS A 154 15.62 -1.66 -8.80
CA LYS A 154 16.49 -2.10 -7.69
C LYS A 154 16.80 -3.61 -7.76
N GLY A 155 17.16 -4.09 -8.95
CA GLY A 155 17.57 -5.48 -9.20
C GLY A 155 16.44 -6.51 -9.27
N ARG A 156 15.17 -6.10 -9.27
CA ARG A 156 14.02 -7.02 -9.29
C ARG A 156 12.91 -6.54 -10.22
N VAL A 157 12.38 -7.44 -11.04
CA VAL A 157 11.06 -7.29 -11.64
C VAL A 157 10.02 -7.40 -10.52
N ARG A 158 8.86 -6.76 -10.67
CA ARG A 158 7.81 -6.79 -9.65
C ARG A 158 6.44 -7.00 -10.26
N MET A 159 5.58 -7.67 -9.53
CA MET A 159 4.15 -7.71 -9.80
C MET A 159 3.48 -6.63 -8.96
N THR A 160 2.53 -5.87 -9.53
CA THR A 160 1.94 -4.71 -8.85
C THR A 160 0.49 -4.49 -9.25
N LEU A 161 -0.31 -3.95 -8.33
CA LEU A 161 -1.56 -3.29 -8.71
C LEU A 161 -1.23 -2.11 -9.62
N THR A 162 -2.01 -1.92 -10.68
CA THR A 162 -1.90 -0.76 -11.59
C THR A 162 -2.51 0.49 -10.96
N VAL A 163 -2.32 1.63 -11.61
CA VAL A 163 -3.00 2.89 -11.25
C VAL A 163 -4.52 2.70 -11.21
N HIS A 164 -5.07 1.97 -12.20
CA HIS A 164 -6.50 1.64 -12.22
C HIS A 164 -6.89 0.78 -11.01
N GLY A 165 -6.15 -0.29 -10.71
CA GLY A 165 -6.43 -1.19 -9.59
C GLY A 165 -6.41 -0.47 -8.23
N VAL A 166 -5.43 0.42 -8.01
CA VAL A 166 -5.33 1.24 -6.80
C VAL A 166 -6.47 2.25 -6.72
N ASN A 167 -6.77 2.96 -7.81
CA ASN A 167 -7.76 4.04 -7.80
C ASN A 167 -9.21 3.52 -7.78
N ALA A 168 -9.46 2.29 -8.17
CA ALA A 168 -10.77 1.65 -8.04
C ALA A 168 -11.15 1.38 -6.58
N ALA A 169 -10.19 1.33 -5.65
CA ALA A 169 -10.45 1.10 -4.22
C ALA A 169 -11.36 2.18 -3.62
N ARG A 170 -12.13 1.79 -2.60
CA ARG A 170 -13.02 2.71 -1.85
C ARG A 170 -12.22 3.76 -1.08
N HIS A 171 -11.12 3.32 -0.47
CA HIS A 171 -10.21 4.18 0.30
C HIS A 171 -8.75 3.84 -0.03
N ARG A 172 -7.89 4.83 -0.01
CA ARG A 172 -6.45 4.71 -0.10
C ARG A 172 -5.82 5.32 1.15
N LEU A 173 -4.78 4.70 1.63
CA LEU A 173 -3.95 5.20 2.73
C LEU A 173 -2.50 5.23 2.24
N VAL A 174 -1.89 6.40 2.23
CA VAL A 174 -0.45 6.55 2.02
C VAL A 174 0.21 6.78 3.37
N LEU A 175 1.14 5.91 3.73
CA LEU A 175 1.91 6.01 4.97
C LEU A 175 3.39 6.23 4.64
N ALA A 176 3.94 7.34 5.11
CA ALA A 176 5.34 7.69 4.88
C ALA A 176 5.96 8.35 6.11
N THR A 177 7.14 7.89 6.51
CA THR A 177 7.86 8.37 7.70
C THR A 177 9.33 8.63 7.40
N GLY A 178 9.93 9.52 8.17
CA GLY A 178 11.35 9.86 8.13
C GLY A 178 11.68 11.03 7.21
N SER A 179 12.73 11.76 7.55
CA SER A 179 13.17 13.00 6.90
C SER A 179 13.51 12.84 5.41
N ALA A 180 13.94 11.65 4.98
CA ALA A 180 14.21 11.36 3.58
C ALA A 180 12.95 11.49 2.67
N LYS A 181 11.74 11.44 3.26
CA LYS A 181 10.48 11.59 2.53
C LYS A 181 10.04 13.04 2.37
N ALA A 182 10.51 13.95 3.23
CA ALA A 182 10.07 15.35 3.24
C ALA A 182 10.16 16.06 1.87
N PRO A 183 11.28 15.93 1.08
CA PRO A 183 11.36 16.55 -0.24
C PRO A 183 10.32 16.02 -1.24
N ILE A 184 10.04 14.72 -1.19
CA ILE A 184 9.09 14.08 -2.11
C ILE A 184 7.65 14.40 -1.72
N ILE A 185 7.35 14.45 -0.42
CA ILE A 185 6.03 14.84 0.08
C ILE A 185 5.72 16.27 -0.30
N GLU A 186 6.67 17.20 -0.13
CA GLU A 186 6.54 18.58 -0.57
C GLU A 186 6.19 18.67 -2.06
N ARG A 187 6.97 18.02 -2.94
CA ARG A 187 6.73 17.97 -4.38
C ARG A 187 5.36 17.35 -4.72
N TRP A 188 4.98 16.26 -4.03
CA TRP A 188 3.68 15.62 -4.23
C TRP A 188 2.53 16.56 -3.87
N MET A 189 2.63 17.30 -2.76
CA MET A 189 1.61 18.26 -2.32
C MET A 189 1.52 19.45 -3.29
N LEU A 190 2.65 19.84 -3.90
CA LEU A 190 2.73 20.87 -4.95
C LEU A 190 2.32 20.36 -6.35
N HIS A 191 1.79 19.15 -6.43
CA HIS A 191 1.29 18.55 -7.68
C HIS A 191 2.34 18.31 -8.77
N ASP A 192 3.58 17.98 -8.39
CA ASP A 192 4.63 17.65 -9.36
C ASP A 192 4.24 16.43 -10.22
N PRO A 193 3.95 16.62 -11.53
CA PRO A 193 3.41 15.57 -12.38
C PRO A 193 4.40 14.45 -12.70
N VAL A 194 5.69 14.65 -12.44
CA VAL A 194 6.73 13.66 -12.70
C VAL A 194 6.71 12.52 -11.69
N LEU A 195 6.15 12.76 -10.50
CA LEU A 195 6.12 11.77 -9.43
C LEU A 195 5.08 10.70 -9.68
N PRO A 196 5.43 9.40 -9.67
CA PRO A 196 4.46 8.30 -9.81
C PRO A 196 3.31 8.37 -8.82
N VAL A 197 3.57 8.79 -7.58
CA VAL A 197 2.54 8.95 -6.54
C VAL A 197 1.43 9.95 -6.93
N GLN A 198 1.69 10.89 -7.86
CA GLN A 198 0.66 11.80 -8.38
C GLN A 198 -0.49 11.08 -9.09
N ARG A 199 -0.27 9.84 -9.55
CA ARG A 199 -1.30 9.03 -10.20
C ARG A 199 -2.30 8.44 -9.17
N VAL A 200 -2.02 8.54 -7.88
CA VAL A 200 -2.95 8.15 -6.81
C VAL A 200 -4.06 9.19 -6.71
N GLY A 201 -5.30 8.73 -6.87
CA GLY A 201 -6.49 9.60 -6.79
C GLY A 201 -6.61 10.25 -5.41
N ARG A 202 -6.89 11.54 -5.37
CA ARG A 202 -6.92 12.32 -4.12
C ARG A 202 -8.20 12.14 -3.29
N THR A 203 -9.32 11.83 -3.93
CA THR A 203 -10.62 11.60 -3.26
C THR A 203 -10.57 10.31 -2.43
N ASN A 204 -11.03 10.34 -1.19
CA ASN A 204 -10.99 9.20 -0.25
C ASN A 204 -9.56 8.65 -0.05
N THR A 205 -8.56 9.53 -0.05
CA THR A 205 -7.17 9.20 0.25
C THR A 205 -6.75 9.91 1.53
N ALA A 206 -6.35 9.12 2.52
CA ALA A 206 -5.68 9.59 3.73
C ALA A 206 -4.16 9.51 3.52
N VAL A 207 -3.44 10.48 4.06
CA VAL A 207 -1.98 10.51 4.08
C VAL A 207 -1.55 10.63 5.54
N MET A 208 -0.77 9.68 6.01
CA MET A 208 -0.25 9.67 7.38
C MET A 208 1.26 9.79 7.34
N LEU A 209 1.74 10.80 8.03
CA LEU A 209 3.15 11.18 8.07
C LEU A 209 3.61 11.25 9.53
N ASP A 210 4.90 11.09 9.75
CA ASP A 210 5.51 11.60 10.98
C ASP A 210 5.98 13.05 10.81
N ALA A 211 6.40 13.67 11.90
CA ALA A 211 6.88 15.06 11.91
C ALA A 211 8.06 15.28 10.96
N ASP A 212 8.99 14.31 10.88
CA ASP A 212 10.15 14.37 10.01
C ASP A 212 9.77 14.32 8.53
N ALA A 213 8.84 13.46 8.14
CA ALA A 213 8.36 13.37 6.76
C ALA A 213 7.54 14.61 6.37
N ALA A 214 6.87 15.25 7.33
CA ALA A 214 6.07 16.46 7.12
C ALA A 214 6.88 17.76 7.21
N ALA A 215 8.19 17.71 7.51
CA ALA A 215 9.01 18.88 7.86
C ALA A 215 9.06 20.01 6.81
N ARG A 216 8.70 19.71 5.55
CA ARG A 216 8.64 20.70 4.47
C ARG A 216 7.22 21.10 4.07
N LEU A 217 6.21 20.57 4.73
CA LEU A 217 4.85 21.01 4.49
C LEU A 217 4.63 22.37 5.15
N PRO A 218 3.90 23.30 4.49
CA PRO A 218 3.44 24.50 5.17
C PRO A 218 2.55 24.05 6.33
N TYR A 219 2.94 24.35 7.54
CA TYR A 219 2.14 24.06 8.72
C TYR A 219 0.75 24.64 8.52
N PRO A 220 -0.33 23.89 8.71
CA PRO A 220 -1.57 24.51 9.07
C PRO A 220 -1.26 25.22 10.39
N ALA A 221 -1.33 26.55 10.38
CA ALA A 221 -1.34 27.33 11.62
C ALA A 221 -2.38 26.66 12.53
N GLY A 222 -1.92 26.10 13.67
CA GLY A 222 -2.73 25.41 14.65
C GLY A 222 -3.74 26.33 15.30
#